data_e0ae0dd49997f76e993d36b5f077e0d5
#
_entry.id   e0ae0dd49997f76e993d36b5f077e0d5
#
_cell.length_a   1.000
_cell.length_b   1.000
_cell.length_c   1.000
_cell.angle_alpha   90.00
_cell.angle_beta   90.00
_cell.angle_gamma   90.00
#
_symmetry.space_group_name_H-M   'P 1'
#
loop_
_entity.id
_entity.type
_entity.pdbx_description
1 polymer ?
#
loop_
_entity_poly.entity_id
_entity_poly.type
_entity_poly.pdbx_seq_one_letter_code
_entity_poly.pdbx_strand_id
1 'polypeptide(L)'
;MSTSHGKHENAQPQHQGHYGRLLLMMALSFLAMYALMYSMVDQWANVYNNINQFYMAGLMASPMLLIELWLMSGMYPDRRRNLILAGAAVVFMLFCWWGIRSQAAVTDRQFIRSMIPHHAGAILMCEENRLKDPELAKL
;
A
#
# COMPACT_ATOMS: atom_id res chain seq x y z
N MET A 1 3.80 64.03 6.46
CA MET A 1 4.86 63.02 6.38
C MET A 1 4.37 61.81 7.17
N SER A 2 3.78 60.87 6.46
CA SER A 2 3.25 59.66 7.08
C SER A 2 3.93 58.48 6.37
N THR A 3 4.87 57.88 7.06
CA THR A 3 5.63 56.71 6.59
C THR A 3 4.82 55.45 6.86
N SER A 4 4.22 54.93 5.81
CA SER A 4 3.59 53.60 5.80
C SER A 4 4.68 52.53 5.91
N HIS A 5 4.78 51.85 7.05
CA HIS A 5 5.54 50.65 7.22
C HIS A 5 4.77 49.49 6.58
N GLY A 6 5.19 49.12 5.37
CA GLY A 6 4.73 47.89 4.74
C GLY A 6 5.25 46.70 5.53
N LYS A 7 4.33 46.00 6.22
CA LYS A 7 4.58 44.66 6.76
C LYS A 7 4.79 43.71 5.55
N HIS A 8 6.03 43.34 5.32
CA HIS A 8 6.33 42.13 4.54
C HIS A 8 5.86 40.92 5.37
N GLU A 9 4.64 40.51 5.12
CA GLU A 9 4.10 39.27 5.59
C GLU A 9 4.83 38.15 4.83
N ASN A 10 5.77 37.50 5.54
CA ASN A 10 6.43 36.31 5.08
C ASN A 10 5.37 35.22 4.86
N ALA A 11 4.88 35.11 3.63
CA ALA A 11 4.13 33.98 3.16
C ALA A 11 5.04 32.76 3.17
N GLN A 12 5.13 32.10 4.31
CA GLN A 12 5.77 30.79 4.40
C GLN A 12 5.01 29.79 3.52
N PRO A 13 5.71 28.94 2.78
CA PRO A 13 5.10 28.08 1.78
C PRO A 13 4.27 26.99 2.47
N GLN A 14 2.96 27.16 2.50
CA GLN A 14 1.98 26.13 2.91
C GLN A 14 2.08 24.83 2.10
N HIS A 15 2.80 24.87 0.99
CA HIS A 15 2.95 23.75 0.05
C HIS A 15 3.80 22.59 0.56
N GLN A 16 4.73 22.80 1.49
CA GLN A 16 5.52 21.70 2.05
C GLN A 16 4.71 20.75 2.93
N GLY A 17 3.65 21.25 3.58
CA GLY A 17 2.76 20.44 4.43
C GLY A 17 1.94 19.41 3.64
N HIS A 18 1.63 19.67 2.37
CA HIS A 18 0.82 18.76 1.56
C HIS A 18 1.56 17.49 1.17
N TYR A 19 2.84 17.59 0.78
CA TYR A 19 3.66 16.42 0.46
C TYR A 19 3.96 15.55 1.68
N GLY A 20 4.16 16.16 2.84
CA GLY A 20 4.32 15.41 4.09
C GLY A 20 3.07 14.63 4.46
N ARG A 21 1.89 15.22 4.29
CA ARG A 21 0.59 14.54 4.51
C ARG A 21 0.37 13.42 3.51
N LEU A 22 0.73 13.62 2.24
CA LEU A 22 0.66 12.58 1.21
C LEU A 22 1.52 11.37 1.59
N LEU A 23 2.79 11.59 1.94
CA LEU A 23 3.69 10.50 2.35
C LEU A 23 3.21 9.79 3.62
N LEU A 24 2.70 10.55 4.60
CA LEU A 24 2.12 9.97 5.80
C LEU A 24 0.88 9.11 5.46
N MET A 25 -0.01 9.61 4.62
CA MET A 25 -1.18 8.86 4.16
C MET A 25 -0.77 7.57 3.46
N MET A 26 0.25 7.64 2.59
CA MET A 26 0.79 6.47 1.91
C MET A 26 1.37 5.44 2.87
N ALA A 27 2.15 5.89 3.86
CA ALA A 27 2.71 5.01 4.88
C ALA A 27 1.61 4.33 5.72
N LEU A 28 0.61 5.10 6.16
CA LEU A 28 -0.53 4.57 6.91
C LEU A 28 -1.37 3.60 6.06
N SER A 29 -1.61 3.92 4.78
CA SER A 29 -2.34 3.04 3.87
C SER A 29 -1.58 1.74 3.61
N PHE A 30 -0.26 1.80 3.44
CA PHE A 30 0.58 0.61 3.30
C PHE A 30 0.50 -0.28 4.55
N LEU A 31 0.66 0.31 5.74
CA LEU A 31 0.57 -0.42 7.01
C LEU A 31 -0.83 -1.00 7.23
N ALA A 32 -1.87 -0.24 6.92
CA ALA A 32 -3.24 -0.70 7.02
C ALA A 32 -3.51 -1.87 6.08
N MET A 33 -3.11 -1.78 4.81
CA MET A 33 -3.24 -2.88 3.85
C MET A 33 -2.47 -4.12 4.29
N TYR A 34 -1.23 -3.94 4.77
CA TYR A 34 -0.42 -5.02 5.30
C TYR A 34 -1.10 -5.71 6.48
N ALA A 35 -1.64 -4.95 7.43
CA ALA A 35 -2.35 -5.48 8.59
C ALA A 35 -3.68 -6.14 8.21
N LEU A 36 -4.46 -5.50 7.31
CA LEU A 36 -5.77 -6.01 6.90
C LEU A 36 -5.68 -7.32 6.10
N MET A 37 -4.57 -7.57 5.41
CA MET A 37 -4.36 -8.86 4.74
C MET A 37 -4.36 -10.03 5.74
N TYR A 38 -4.01 -9.78 7.01
CA TYR A 38 -4.09 -10.80 8.06
C TYR A 38 -5.51 -11.03 8.58
N SER A 39 -6.46 -10.14 8.32
CA SER A 39 -7.86 -10.35 8.70
C SER A 39 -8.55 -11.48 7.91
N MET A 40 -7.95 -11.89 6.79
CA MET A 40 -8.44 -13.01 5.97
C MET A 40 -7.95 -14.38 6.46
N VAL A 41 -7.18 -14.43 7.55
CA VAL A 41 -6.66 -15.67 8.13
C VAL A 41 -7.68 -16.23 9.11
N ASP A 42 -8.00 -17.51 9.01
CA ASP A 42 -9.01 -18.23 9.83
C ASP A 42 -8.67 -18.21 11.32
N GLN A 43 -7.40 -18.40 11.67
CA GLN A 43 -6.92 -18.50 13.06
C GLN A 43 -5.66 -17.66 13.28
N TRP A 44 -5.55 -17.04 14.45
CA TRP A 44 -4.37 -16.25 14.84
C TRP A 44 -3.05 -17.04 14.79
N ALA A 45 -3.12 -18.36 14.99
CA ALA A 45 -1.97 -19.27 14.89
C ALA A 45 -1.39 -19.33 13.47
N ASN A 46 -2.18 -19.00 12.44
CA ASN A 46 -1.80 -19.02 11.03
C ASN A 46 -1.29 -17.66 10.54
N VAL A 47 -1.19 -16.67 11.41
CA VAL A 47 -0.63 -15.34 11.11
C VAL A 47 0.90 -15.41 11.11
N TYR A 48 1.49 -15.49 9.93
CA TYR A 48 2.93 -15.49 9.75
C TYR A 48 3.38 -14.27 8.94
N ASN A 49 4.35 -13.54 9.48
CA ASN A 49 5.00 -12.47 8.75
C ASN A 49 5.80 -13.08 7.57
N ASN A 50 5.48 -12.66 6.36
CA ASN A 50 6.12 -13.14 5.15
C ASN A 50 6.44 -12.00 4.16
N ILE A 51 7.52 -12.20 3.39
CA ILE A 51 8.04 -11.19 2.45
C ILE A 51 7.07 -11.00 1.27
N ASN A 52 6.38 -12.04 0.82
CA ASN A 52 5.41 -11.94 -0.27
C ASN A 52 4.30 -10.94 0.06
N GLN A 53 3.83 -10.93 1.30
CA GLN A 53 2.79 -10.00 1.75
C GLN A 53 3.26 -8.54 1.71
N PHE A 54 4.53 -8.30 2.04
CA PHE A 54 5.14 -6.99 1.90
C PHE A 54 5.16 -6.54 0.43
N TYR A 55 5.56 -7.41 -0.50
CA TYR A 55 5.56 -7.10 -1.93
C TYR A 55 4.14 -6.83 -2.45
N MET A 56 3.16 -7.61 -2.02
CA MET A 56 1.76 -7.41 -2.40
C MET A 56 1.22 -6.07 -1.88
N ALA A 57 1.47 -5.73 -0.61
CA ALA A 57 1.08 -4.44 -0.05
C ALA A 57 1.73 -3.26 -0.80
N GLY A 58 3.02 -3.39 -1.16
CA GLY A 58 3.74 -2.39 -1.94
C GLY A 58 3.19 -2.24 -3.35
N LEU A 59 2.86 -3.35 -4.00
CA LEU A 59 2.27 -3.36 -5.34
C LEU A 59 0.89 -2.69 -5.36
N MET A 60 0.10 -2.84 -4.29
CA MET A 60 -1.21 -2.22 -4.17
C MET A 60 -1.13 -0.74 -3.77
N ALA A 61 -0.18 -0.37 -2.91
CA ALA A 61 0.00 1.01 -2.46
C ALA A 61 0.53 1.94 -3.56
N SER A 62 1.40 1.44 -4.44
CA SER A 62 2.06 2.27 -5.45
C SER A 62 1.09 2.91 -6.46
N PRO A 63 0.12 2.20 -7.06
CA PRO A 63 -0.89 2.82 -7.93
C PRO A 63 -1.74 3.87 -7.21
N MET A 64 -2.01 3.68 -5.92
CA MET A 64 -2.77 4.63 -5.12
C MET A 64 -2.06 6.00 -5.07
N LEU A 65 -0.74 6.02 -4.88
CA LEU A 65 0.05 7.27 -4.94
C LEU A 65 -0.04 7.94 -6.31
N LEU A 66 0.04 7.16 -7.40
CA LEU A 66 -0.04 7.69 -8.76
C LEU A 66 -1.42 8.32 -9.04
N ILE A 67 -2.50 7.65 -8.62
CA ILE A 67 -3.86 8.14 -8.76
C ILE A 67 -4.05 9.41 -7.93
N GLU A 68 -3.55 9.45 -6.70
CA GLU A 68 -3.62 10.62 -5.82
C GLU A 68 -2.91 11.83 -6.44
N LEU A 69 -1.67 11.67 -6.93
CA LEU A 69 -0.92 12.73 -7.59
C LEU A 69 -1.62 13.24 -8.86
N TRP A 70 -2.27 12.35 -9.60
CA TRP A 70 -3.00 12.71 -10.81
C TRP A 70 -4.30 13.43 -10.49
N LEU A 71 -5.11 12.87 -9.59
CA LEU A 71 -6.44 13.38 -9.27
C LEU A 71 -6.37 14.70 -8.51
N MET A 72 -5.39 14.83 -7.60
CA MET A 72 -5.20 16.02 -6.78
C MET A 72 -4.06 16.92 -7.27
N SER A 73 -3.79 16.92 -8.57
CA SER A 73 -2.71 17.70 -9.18
C SER A 73 -2.76 19.19 -8.87
N GLY A 74 -3.96 19.75 -8.61
CA GLY A 74 -4.14 21.15 -8.20
C GLY A 74 -3.59 21.47 -6.80
N MET A 75 -3.48 20.47 -5.91
CA MET A 75 -2.91 20.63 -4.57
C MET A 75 -1.39 20.48 -4.54
N TYR A 76 -0.82 19.87 -5.58
CA TYR A 76 0.62 19.58 -5.72
C TYR A 76 1.22 20.38 -6.87
N PRO A 77 1.53 21.69 -6.68
CA PRO A 77 1.93 22.57 -7.77
C PRO A 77 3.34 22.31 -8.29
N ASP A 78 4.19 21.63 -7.51
CA ASP A 78 5.58 21.36 -7.86
C ASP A 78 5.68 20.13 -8.79
N ARG A 79 5.71 20.39 -10.10
CA ARG A 79 5.84 19.35 -11.13
C ARG A 79 7.07 18.48 -10.96
N ARG A 80 8.18 19.04 -10.48
CA ARG A 80 9.41 18.29 -10.29
C ARG A 80 9.27 17.26 -9.17
N ARG A 81 8.70 17.66 -8.03
CA ARG A 81 8.42 16.75 -6.90
C ARG A 81 7.41 15.69 -7.28
N ASN A 82 6.35 16.04 -8.00
CA ASN A 82 5.36 15.10 -8.48
C ASN A 82 5.98 14.05 -9.39
N LEU A 83 6.84 14.46 -10.31
CA LEU A 83 7.54 13.54 -11.22
C LEU A 83 8.49 12.60 -10.47
N ILE A 84 9.22 13.11 -9.47
CA ILE A 84 10.11 12.30 -8.63
C ILE A 84 9.30 11.28 -7.83
N LEU A 85 8.19 11.70 -7.20
CA LEU A 85 7.34 10.80 -6.42
C LEU A 85 6.66 9.75 -7.30
N ALA A 86 6.15 10.16 -8.47
CA ALA A 86 5.56 9.23 -9.43
C ALA A 86 6.61 8.24 -9.96
N GLY A 87 7.79 8.70 -10.31
CA GLY A 87 8.90 7.86 -10.74
C GLY A 87 9.32 6.85 -9.65
N ALA A 88 9.46 7.32 -8.41
CA ALA A 88 9.76 6.46 -7.26
C ALA A 88 8.67 5.40 -7.03
N ALA A 89 7.39 5.78 -7.13
CA ALA A 89 6.27 4.85 -7.02
C ALA A 89 6.28 3.78 -8.11
N VAL A 90 6.55 4.16 -9.36
CA VAL A 90 6.65 3.21 -10.48
C VAL A 90 7.84 2.26 -10.27
N VAL A 91 9.01 2.77 -9.89
CA VAL A 91 10.20 1.94 -9.62
C VAL A 91 9.90 0.96 -8.47
N PHE A 92 9.29 1.44 -7.38
CA PHE A 92 8.92 0.60 -6.24
C PHE A 92 7.88 -0.46 -6.64
N MET A 93 6.89 -0.09 -7.45
CA MET A 93 5.89 -1.01 -7.98
C MET A 93 6.54 -2.13 -8.82
N LEU A 94 7.45 -1.76 -9.73
CA LEU A 94 8.18 -2.72 -10.56
C LEU A 94 9.10 -3.62 -9.71
N PHE A 95 9.73 -3.08 -8.68
CA PHE A 95 10.53 -3.85 -7.72
C PHE A 95 9.66 -4.88 -6.98
N CYS A 96 8.50 -4.47 -6.46
CA CYS A 96 7.57 -5.38 -5.79
C CYS A 96 7.04 -6.45 -6.75
N TRP A 97 6.68 -6.07 -7.97
CA TRP A 97 6.22 -6.99 -9.00
C TRP A 97 7.29 -8.02 -9.37
N TRP A 98 8.53 -7.56 -9.57
CA TRP A 98 9.66 -8.44 -9.81
C TRP A 98 9.94 -9.34 -8.61
N GLY A 99 9.86 -8.82 -7.38
CA GLY A 99 10.04 -9.58 -6.15
C GLY A 99 9.05 -10.74 -6.02
N ILE A 100 7.78 -10.52 -6.37
CA ILE A 100 6.75 -11.57 -6.40
C ILE A 100 7.06 -12.60 -7.48
N ARG A 101 7.43 -12.16 -8.69
CA ARG A 101 7.68 -13.05 -9.82
C ARG A 101 8.92 -13.90 -9.67
N SER A 102 10.00 -13.31 -9.15
CA SER A 102 11.28 -14.00 -8.94
C SER A 102 11.36 -14.70 -7.58
N GLN A 103 10.35 -14.53 -6.71
CA GLN A 103 10.38 -15.00 -5.32
C GLN A 103 11.66 -14.53 -4.60
N ALA A 104 12.09 -13.31 -4.89
CA ALA A 104 13.32 -12.73 -4.36
C ALA A 104 13.31 -12.72 -2.83
N ALA A 105 14.39 -13.22 -2.22
CA ALA A 105 14.53 -13.37 -0.77
C ALA A 105 13.51 -14.33 -0.12
N VAL A 106 12.74 -15.08 -0.91
CA VAL A 106 11.80 -16.09 -0.41
C VAL A 106 12.53 -17.43 -0.34
N THR A 107 12.91 -17.84 0.87
CA THR A 107 13.42 -19.19 1.14
C THR A 107 12.26 -20.19 1.23
N ASP A 108 12.56 -21.50 1.15
CA ASP A 108 11.55 -22.58 1.29
C ASP A 108 10.67 -22.37 2.55
N ARG A 109 11.30 -21.95 3.65
CA ARG A 109 10.59 -21.65 4.89
C ARG A 109 9.67 -20.45 4.78
N GLN A 110 10.08 -19.40 4.07
CA GLN A 110 9.28 -18.22 3.80
C GLN A 110 8.13 -18.54 2.83
N PHE A 111 8.39 -19.40 1.85
CA PHE A 111 7.37 -19.90 0.94
C PHE A 111 6.25 -20.63 1.70
N ILE A 112 6.60 -21.62 2.53
CA ILE A 112 5.62 -22.34 3.36
C ILE A 112 4.85 -21.36 4.26
N ARG A 113 5.53 -20.40 4.91
CA ARG A 113 4.89 -19.38 5.74
C ARG A 113 3.94 -18.47 4.97
N SER A 114 4.19 -18.23 3.69
CA SER A 114 3.29 -17.44 2.84
C SER A 114 2.07 -18.24 2.40
N MET A 115 2.22 -19.57 2.22
CA MET A 115 1.14 -20.44 1.80
C MET A 115 0.14 -20.70 2.93
N ILE A 116 0.59 -20.77 4.19
CA ILE A 116 -0.30 -21.02 5.35
C ILE A 116 -1.43 -19.98 5.42
N PRO A 117 -1.19 -18.66 5.50
CA PRO A 117 -2.27 -17.68 5.55
C PRO A 117 -3.09 -17.62 4.26
N HIS A 118 -2.48 -17.93 3.12
CA HIS A 118 -3.20 -17.98 1.84
C HIS A 118 -4.23 -19.12 1.80
N HIS A 119 -3.84 -20.31 2.22
CA HIS A 119 -4.75 -21.45 2.32
C HIS A 119 -5.78 -21.27 3.45
N ALA A 120 -5.37 -20.71 4.58
CA ALA A 120 -6.26 -20.39 5.69
C ALA A 120 -7.39 -19.42 5.25
N GLY A 121 -7.07 -18.42 4.42
CA GLY A 121 -8.08 -17.55 3.83
C GLY A 121 -9.05 -18.28 2.90
N ALA A 122 -8.57 -19.26 2.13
CA ALA A 122 -9.45 -20.08 1.29
C ALA A 122 -10.38 -20.97 2.12
N ILE A 123 -9.88 -21.57 3.22
CA ILE A 123 -10.67 -22.35 4.15
C ILE A 123 -11.77 -21.49 4.79
N LEU A 124 -11.40 -20.30 5.29
CA LEU A 124 -12.37 -19.37 5.86
C LEU A 124 -13.49 -19.02 4.86
N MET A 125 -13.14 -18.76 3.59
CA MET A 125 -14.13 -18.48 2.56
C MET A 125 -15.04 -19.66 2.28
N CYS A 126 -14.53 -20.90 2.33
CA CYS A 126 -15.32 -22.10 2.15
C CYS A 126 -16.26 -22.36 3.34
N GLU A 127 -15.78 -22.13 4.57
CA GLU A 127 -16.57 -22.33 5.79
C GLU A 127 -17.71 -21.32 5.91
N GLU A 128 -17.42 -20.02 5.61
CA GLU A 128 -18.43 -18.96 5.65
C GLU A 128 -19.40 -18.99 4.48
N ASN A 129 -18.97 -19.49 3.33
CA ASN A 129 -19.82 -19.64 2.15
C ASN A 129 -20.58 -20.98 2.24
N ARG A 130 -21.78 -20.94 2.83
CA ARG A 130 -22.69 -22.09 2.86
C ARG A 130 -23.04 -22.49 1.41
N LEU A 131 -22.19 -23.32 0.82
CA LEU A 131 -22.37 -23.84 -0.54
C LEU A 131 -23.73 -24.52 -0.63
N LYS A 132 -24.58 -23.99 -1.50
CA LYS A 132 -25.93 -24.54 -1.72
C LYS A 132 -25.93 -25.70 -2.72
N ASP A 133 -24.89 -25.82 -3.51
CA ASP A 133 -24.72 -26.88 -4.49
C ASP A 133 -24.14 -28.13 -3.79
N PRO A 134 -24.86 -29.26 -3.80
CA PRO A 134 -24.43 -30.48 -3.11
C PRO A 134 -23.21 -31.15 -3.76
N GLU A 135 -22.87 -30.84 -5.04
CA GLU A 135 -21.66 -31.35 -5.66
C GLU A 135 -20.43 -30.54 -5.23
N LEU A 136 -20.56 -29.21 -5.14
CA LEU A 136 -19.49 -28.33 -4.68
C LEU A 136 -19.23 -28.49 -3.16
N ALA A 137 -20.23 -28.83 -2.39
CA ALA A 137 -20.08 -29.06 -0.95
C ALA A 137 -19.30 -30.35 -0.59
N LYS A 138 -19.02 -31.21 -1.58
CA LYS A 138 -18.23 -32.44 -1.40
C LYS A 138 -16.75 -32.28 -1.77
N LEU A 139 -16.36 -31.13 -2.33
CA LEU A 139 -14.96 -30.79 -2.65
C LEU A 139 -14.23 -30.31 -1.41
#